data_bd1acf169ebbb285a311a6716b7bdc19
#
_entry.id   bd1acf169ebbb285a311a6716b7bdc19
#
_cell.length_a   1.000
_cell.length_b   1.000
_cell.length_c   1.000
_cell.angle_alpha   90.00
_cell.angle_beta   90.00
_cell.angle_gamma   90.00
#
_symmetry.space_group_name_H-M   'P 1'
#
loop_
_entity.id
_entity.type
_entity.pdbx_description
1 polymer ?
#
loop_
_entity_poly.entity_id
_entity_poly.type
_entity_poly.pdbx_seq_one_letter_code
_entity_poly.pdbx_strand_id
1 'polypeptide(L)'
;MAKLFASLYDTVMGPLEKRWIAHIRKKIISGLEGKTLEIGTGTGANFPFYSPEKVGSLDSVEPNPYMLEQAKLKARDIGIPVHFHQGVAESLPFKDGEFDTVVATLVLCSVQDPHTVFKEIKRVCKKGGRIVLFEHVRTESASLAALQDVLTPAWKKLCDGCHLNRDTGRYMKDSGIKVIKEKKYLKGIFVEFEGVNLE
;
A
#
# COMPACT_ATOMS: atom_id res chain seq x y z
N MET A 1 7.75 -6.12 -20.21
CA MET A 1 8.16 -5.14 -19.17
C MET A 1 7.78 -5.63 -17.77
N ALA A 2 6.54 -6.04 -17.51
CA ALA A 2 6.07 -6.48 -16.17
C ALA A 2 6.92 -7.57 -15.50
N LYS A 3 7.36 -8.60 -16.23
CA LYS A 3 8.24 -9.66 -15.70
C LYS A 3 9.63 -9.13 -15.32
N LEU A 4 10.21 -8.27 -16.15
CA LEU A 4 11.52 -7.67 -15.88
C LEU A 4 11.46 -6.74 -14.67
N PHE A 5 10.40 -5.94 -14.55
CA PHE A 5 10.16 -5.08 -13.39
C PHE A 5 10.05 -5.92 -12.10
N ALA A 6 9.23 -6.97 -12.10
CA ALA A 6 9.09 -7.86 -10.94
C ALA A 6 10.41 -8.51 -10.52
N SER A 7 11.28 -8.90 -11.47
CA SER A 7 12.58 -9.52 -11.16
C SER A 7 13.63 -8.52 -10.66
N LEU A 8 13.55 -7.26 -11.08
CA LEU A 8 14.50 -6.20 -10.70
C LEU A 8 14.04 -5.41 -9.47
N TYR A 9 12.73 -5.41 -9.16
CA TYR A 9 12.15 -4.61 -8.09
C TYR A 9 12.85 -4.86 -6.74
N ASP A 10 12.94 -6.10 -6.30
CA ASP A 10 13.60 -6.44 -5.04
C ASP A 10 15.11 -6.13 -5.04
N THR A 11 15.75 -6.15 -6.22
CA THR A 11 17.19 -5.80 -6.35
C THR A 11 17.41 -4.30 -6.26
N VAL A 12 16.58 -3.50 -6.93
CA VAL A 12 16.71 -2.04 -6.98
C VAL A 12 16.24 -1.40 -5.68
N MET A 13 15.09 -1.85 -5.16
CA MET A 13 14.51 -1.32 -3.91
C MET A 13 15.13 -1.96 -2.66
N GLY A 14 15.73 -3.14 -2.80
CA GLY A 14 16.24 -3.94 -1.69
C GLY A 14 17.17 -3.22 -0.70
N PRO A 15 18.14 -2.40 -1.11
CA PRO A 15 18.98 -1.66 -0.17
C PRO A 15 18.22 -0.62 0.67
N LEU A 16 17.27 0.11 0.05
CA LEU A 16 16.41 1.07 0.72
C LEU A 16 15.38 0.35 1.60
N GLU A 17 14.79 -0.71 1.07
CA GLU A 17 13.84 -1.57 1.78
C GLU A 17 14.48 -2.13 3.07
N LYS A 18 15.64 -2.80 2.97
CA LYS A 18 16.30 -3.45 4.11
C LYS A 18 16.75 -2.47 5.20
N ARG A 19 17.19 -1.26 4.85
CA ARG A 19 17.77 -0.33 5.83
C ARG A 19 16.74 0.46 6.62
N TRP A 20 15.61 0.81 6.01
CA TRP A 20 14.72 1.80 6.60
C TRP A 20 13.22 1.46 6.42
N ILE A 21 12.78 1.15 5.19
CA ILE A 21 11.36 0.87 4.90
C ILE A 21 10.88 -0.35 5.67
N ALA A 22 11.68 -1.43 5.74
CA ALA A 22 11.34 -2.63 6.48
C ALA A 22 11.06 -2.38 7.97
N HIS A 23 11.79 -1.45 8.61
CA HIS A 23 11.51 -1.07 9.99
C HIS A 23 10.15 -0.40 10.15
N ILE A 24 9.78 0.47 9.21
CA ILE A 24 8.47 1.14 9.22
C ILE A 24 7.36 0.12 8.91
N ARG A 25 7.54 -0.74 7.89
CA ARG A 25 6.60 -1.84 7.59
C ARG A 25 6.38 -2.72 8.82
N LYS A 26 7.44 -3.17 9.47
CA LYS A 26 7.33 -3.98 10.69
C LYS A 26 6.46 -3.29 11.74
N LYS A 27 6.70 -1.99 12.00
CA LYS A 27 5.92 -1.24 12.98
C LYS A 27 4.45 -1.12 12.61
N ILE A 28 4.13 -0.89 11.33
CA ILE A 28 2.76 -0.72 10.83
C ILE A 28 2.05 -2.07 10.81
N ILE A 29 2.64 -3.07 10.15
CA ILE A 29 2.00 -4.35 9.85
C ILE A 29 1.79 -5.20 11.11
N SER A 30 2.75 -5.21 12.05
CA SER A 30 2.59 -5.95 13.31
C SER A 30 1.48 -5.41 14.22
N GLY A 31 0.96 -4.24 13.93
CA GLY A 31 -0.17 -3.62 14.65
C GLY A 31 -1.52 -3.82 13.97
N LEU A 32 -1.59 -4.51 12.83
CA LEU A 32 -2.85 -4.80 12.14
C LEU A 32 -3.55 -5.98 12.81
N GLU A 33 -4.89 -6.02 12.70
CA GLU A 33 -5.71 -7.03 13.35
C GLU A 33 -7.01 -7.31 12.59
N GLY A 34 -7.62 -8.47 12.90
CA GLY A 34 -8.87 -8.91 12.29
C GLY A 34 -8.69 -9.48 10.88
N LYS A 35 -9.80 -9.53 10.10
CA LYS A 35 -9.77 -9.86 8.69
C LYS A 35 -9.16 -8.70 7.92
N THR A 36 -8.00 -8.90 7.33
CA THR A 36 -7.20 -7.84 6.72
C THR A 36 -7.17 -7.97 5.20
N LEU A 37 -7.32 -6.84 4.50
CA LEU A 37 -7.06 -6.71 3.06
C LEU A 37 -5.75 -5.95 2.85
N GLU A 38 -4.83 -6.55 2.11
CA GLU A 38 -3.63 -5.87 1.59
C GLU A 38 -3.80 -5.56 0.10
N ILE A 39 -3.79 -4.27 -0.23
CA ILE A 39 -3.85 -3.78 -1.61
C ILE A 39 -2.43 -3.55 -2.12
N GLY A 40 -2.13 -4.09 -3.32
CA GLY A 40 -0.81 -3.96 -3.94
C GLY A 40 0.27 -4.72 -3.18
N THR A 41 0.03 -6.00 -2.93
CA THR A 41 0.95 -6.89 -2.20
C THR A 41 2.37 -6.91 -2.80
N GLY A 42 2.50 -6.69 -4.11
CA GLY A 42 3.77 -6.77 -4.80
C GLY A 42 4.37 -8.17 -4.66
N THR A 43 5.64 -8.21 -4.26
CA THR A 43 6.37 -9.48 -4.00
C THR A 43 6.19 -10.00 -2.57
N GLY A 44 5.24 -9.46 -1.78
CA GLY A 44 4.97 -9.88 -0.39
C GLY A 44 5.96 -9.30 0.63
N ALA A 45 6.39 -8.06 0.46
CA ALA A 45 7.35 -7.42 1.36
C ALA A 45 6.82 -7.22 2.80
N ASN A 46 5.50 -7.18 2.99
CA ASN A 46 4.86 -7.04 4.30
C ASN A 46 4.70 -8.38 5.05
N PHE A 47 4.69 -9.49 4.36
CA PHE A 47 4.32 -10.80 4.91
C PHE A 47 5.11 -11.20 6.16
N PRO A 48 6.42 -10.98 6.26
CA PRO A 48 7.19 -11.35 7.45
C PRO A 48 6.80 -10.58 8.73
N PHE A 49 5.95 -9.55 8.62
CA PHE A 49 5.62 -8.66 9.72
C PHE A 49 4.19 -8.82 10.24
N TYR A 50 3.35 -9.61 9.57
CA TYR A 50 2.02 -9.93 10.09
C TYR A 50 2.11 -10.79 11.35
N SER A 51 1.25 -10.50 12.33
CA SER A 51 1.14 -11.30 13.56
C SER A 51 -0.01 -12.30 13.42
N PRO A 52 0.26 -13.62 13.45
CA PRO A 52 -0.78 -14.65 13.42
C PRO A 52 -1.75 -14.60 14.62
N GLU A 53 -1.32 -14.01 15.72
CA GLU A 53 -2.15 -13.82 16.91
C GLU A 53 -3.21 -12.72 16.74
N LYS A 54 -3.00 -11.79 15.79
CA LYS A 54 -3.85 -10.61 15.58
C LYS A 54 -4.66 -10.69 14.29
N VAL A 55 -4.02 -11.15 13.21
CA VAL A 55 -4.63 -11.23 11.88
C VAL A 55 -5.18 -12.63 11.67
N GLY A 56 -6.51 -12.74 11.64
CA GLY A 56 -7.19 -14.03 11.47
C GLY A 56 -7.13 -14.56 10.03
N SER A 57 -7.15 -13.68 9.05
CA SER A 57 -6.98 -14.00 7.62
C SER A 57 -6.50 -12.76 6.85
N LEU A 58 -5.79 -13.01 5.76
CA LEU A 58 -5.25 -11.98 4.87
C LEU A 58 -5.75 -12.23 3.44
N ASP A 59 -6.49 -11.28 2.90
CA ASP A 59 -6.78 -11.20 1.47
C ASP A 59 -5.78 -10.24 0.81
N SER A 60 -5.19 -10.63 -0.32
CA SER A 60 -4.04 -9.98 -0.94
C SER A 60 -4.33 -9.72 -2.41
N VAL A 61 -4.36 -8.46 -2.84
CA VAL A 61 -4.65 -8.06 -4.22
C VAL A 61 -3.41 -7.50 -4.90
N GLU A 62 -3.09 -8.03 -6.09
CA GLU A 62 -1.95 -7.59 -6.89
C GLU A 62 -2.25 -7.76 -8.39
N PRO A 63 -2.11 -6.72 -9.23
CA PRO A 63 -2.38 -6.82 -10.66
C PRO A 63 -1.30 -7.60 -11.43
N ASN A 64 -0.04 -7.56 -10.99
CA ASN A 64 1.07 -8.20 -11.68
C ASN A 64 1.17 -9.68 -11.30
N PRO A 65 0.88 -10.63 -12.23
CA PRO A 65 0.89 -12.06 -11.90
C PRO A 65 2.28 -12.58 -11.50
N TYR A 66 3.35 -11.98 -11.99
CA TYR A 66 4.71 -12.38 -11.64
C TYR A 66 5.09 -11.96 -10.21
N MET A 67 4.61 -10.81 -9.75
CA MET A 67 4.76 -10.39 -8.36
C MET A 67 3.91 -11.26 -7.43
N LEU A 68 2.67 -11.54 -7.84
CA LEU A 68 1.76 -12.39 -7.09
C LEU A 68 2.32 -13.80 -6.85
N GLU A 69 2.98 -14.40 -7.85
CA GLU A 69 3.65 -15.70 -7.68
C GLU A 69 4.81 -15.63 -6.66
N GLN A 70 5.58 -14.56 -6.65
CA GLN A 70 6.63 -14.36 -5.64
C GLN A 70 6.03 -14.17 -4.23
N ALA A 71 4.92 -13.42 -4.14
CA ALA A 71 4.19 -13.24 -2.89
C ALA A 71 3.68 -14.58 -2.33
N LYS A 72 3.11 -15.44 -3.18
CA LYS A 72 2.66 -16.80 -2.79
C LYS A 72 3.79 -17.64 -2.18
N LEU A 73 5.00 -17.53 -2.72
CA LEU A 73 6.16 -18.24 -2.18
C LEU A 73 6.52 -17.73 -0.77
N LYS A 74 6.49 -16.41 -0.56
CA LYS A 74 6.82 -15.79 0.75
C LYS A 74 5.72 -16.00 1.79
N ALA A 75 4.48 -16.27 1.39
CA ALA A 75 3.37 -16.48 2.30
C ALA A 75 3.33 -17.86 2.97
N ARG A 76 4.15 -18.82 2.52
CA ARG A 76 4.09 -20.21 3.00
C ARG A 76 4.32 -20.37 4.50
N ASP A 77 5.13 -19.50 5.07
CA ASP A 77 5.63 -19.64 6.44
C ASP A 77 5.10 -18.55 7.41
N ILE A 78 4.10 -17.76 6.99
CA ILE A 78 3.63 -16.64 7.83
C ILE A 78 2.60 -17.04 8.90
N GLY A 79 2.09 -18.28 8.87
CA GLY A 79 1.17 -18.79 9.87
C GLY A 79 -0.25 -18.20 9.82
N ILE A 80 -0.61 -17.50 8.74
CA ILE A 80 -1.91 -16.88 8.52
C ILE A 80 -2.49 -17.43 7.22
N PRO A 81 -3.80 -17.77 7.15
CA PRO A 81 -4.46 -18.05 5.88
C PRO A 81 -4.38 -16.84 4.93
N VAL A 82 -3.77 -17.02 3.74
CA VAL A 82 -3.66 -15.96 2.74
C VAL A 82 -4.43 -16.34 1.49
N HIS A 83 -5.34 -15.46 1.07
CA HIS A 83 -6.11 -15.58 -0.18
C HIS A 83 -5.58 -14.57 -1.20
N PHE A 84 -5.14 -15.06 -2.35
CA PHE A 84 -4.55 -14.24 -3.39
C PHE A 84 -5.54 -13.96 -4.51
N HIS A 85 -5.68 -12.68 -4.86
CA HIS A 85 -6.56 -12.19 -5.91
C HIS A 85 -5.73 -11.40 -6.93
N GLN A 86 -5.78 -11.80 -8.19
CA GLN A 86 -5.22 -10.98 -9.25
C GLN A 86 -6.24 -9.91 -9.63
N GLY A 87 -5.92 -8.63 -9.41
CA GLY A 87 -6.84 -7.53 -9.65
C GLY A 87 -6.21 -6.16 -9.41
N VAL A 88 -6.96 -5.12 -9.75
CA VAL A 88 -6.57 -3.73 -9.56
C VAL A 88 -7.32 -3.11 -8.38
N ALA A 89 -6.72 -2.09 -7.77
CA ALA A 89 -7.29 -1.43 -6.60
C ALA A 89 -8.57 -0.64 -6.90
N GLU A 90 -8.77 -0.26 -8.16
CA GLU A 90 -9.95 0.47 -8.66
C GLU A 90 -11.22 -0.41 -8.75
N SER A 91 -11.09 -1.74 -8.64
CA SER A 91 -12.22 -2.67 -8.70
C SER A 91 -11.90 -3.91 -7.86
N LEU A 92 -12.21 -3.84 -6.58
CA LEU A 92 -11.92 -4.90 -5.62
C LEU A 92 -12.99 -5.98 -5.62
N PRO A 93 -12.65 -7.28 -5.77
CA PRO A 93 -13.61 -8.38 -5.89
C PRO A 93 -14.21 -8.83 -4.54
N PHE A 94 -14.55 -7.87 -3.68
CA PHE A 94 -15.03 -8.12 -2.32
C PHE A 94 -16.37 -7.44 -2.07
N LYS A 95 -17.10 -7.92 -1.05
CA LYS A 95 -18.37 -7.34 -0.60
C LYS A 95 -18.13 -6.06 0.20
N ASP A 96 -19.19 -5.27 0.33
CA ASP A 96 -19.18 -4.09 1.19
C ASP A 96 -18.97 -4.50 2.65
N GLY A 97 -18.13 -3.75 3.38
CA GLY A 97 -17.89 -3.97 4.79
C GLY A 97 -17.31 -5.35 5.15
N GLU A 98 -16.45 -5.89 4.29
CA GLU A 98 -15.92 -7.23 4.48
C GLU A 98 -14.70 -7.29 5.43
N PHE A 99 -13.89 -6.21 5.50
CA PHE A 99 -12.61 -6.20 6.19
C PHE A 99 -12.61 -5.32 7.44
N ASP A 100 -11.98 -5.82 8.51
CA ASP A 100 -11.72 -5.07 9.74
C ASP A 100 -10.59 -4.05 9.52
N THR A 101 -9.61 -4.44 8.70
CA THR A 101 -8.45 -3.61 8.36
C THR A 101 -8.17 -3.63 6.85
N VAL A 102 -7.93 -2.46 6.26
CA VAL A 102 -7.41 -2.32 4.89
C VAL A 102 -6.05 -1.65 4.95
N VAL A 103 -5.05 -2.25 4.30
CA VAL A 103 -3.68 -1.72 4.26
C VAL A 103 -3.16 -1.59 2.83
N ALA A 104 -2.45 -0.50 2.55
CA ALA A 104 -1.68 -0.32 1.31
C ALA A 104 -0.32 0.31 1.63
N THR A 105 0.73 -0.19 0.99
CA THR A 105 2.09 0.30 1.23
C THR A 105 2.84 0.49 -0.08
N LEU A 106 3.11 1.75 -0.45
CA LEU A 106 3.79 2.17 -1.69
C LEU A 106 3.03 1.74 -2.96
N VAL A 107 1.72 1.89 -2.94
CA VAL A 107 0.79 1.46 -4.01
C VAL A 107 0.05 2.64 -4.62
N LEU A 108 -0.51 3.52 -3.77
CA LEU A 108 -1.40 4.59 -4.22
C LEU A 108 -0.67 5.63 -5.08
N CYS A 109 0.65 5.67 -5.04
CA CYS A 109 1.47 6.46 -5.96
C CYS A 109 1.40 5.94 -7.42
N SER A 110 1.03 4.67 -7.65
CA SER A 110 1.05 4.01 -8.97
C SER A 110 -0.34 3.73 -9.55
N VAL A 111 -1.42 3.79 -8.77
CA VAL A 111 -2.79 3.54 -9.24
C VAL A 111 -3.22 4.58 -10.29
N GLN A 112 -4.14 4.20 -11.17
CA GLN A 112 -4.60 5.08 -12.25
C GLN A 112 -5.53 6.18 -11.73
N ASP A 113 -6.55 5.80 -10.94
CA ASP A 113 -7.51 6.73 -10.34
C ASP A 113 -7.60 6.59 -8.82
N PRO A 114 -6.88 7.43 -8.06
CA PRO A 114 -6.94 7.41 -6.61
C PRO A 114 -8.34 7.64 -6.02
N HIS A 115 -9.20 8.43 -6.67
CA HIS A 115 -10.55 8.67 -6.17
C HIS A 115 -11.38 7.39 -6.18
N THR A 116 -11.31 6.61 -7.26
CA THR A 116 -11.97 5.32 -7.35
C THR A 116 -11.39 4.32 -6.35
N VAL A 117 -10.06 4.30 -6.18
CA VAL A 117 -9.42 3.42 -5.18
C VAL A 117 -9.89 3.76 -3.76
N PHE A 118 -9.96 5.03 -3.38
CA PHE A 118 -10.46 5.37 -2.04
C PHE A 118 -11.94 5.06 -1.83
N LYS A 119 -12.78 5.13 -2.88
CA LYS A 119 -14.17 4.64 -2.82
C LYS A 119 -14.22 3.14 -2.56
N GLU A 120 -13.40 2.36 -3.25
CA GLU A 120 -13.32 0.91 -3.05
C GLU A 120 -12.77 0.56 -1.66
N ILE A 121 -11.72 1.23 -1.19
CA ILE A 121 -11.20 1.07 0.17
C ILE A 121 -12.31 1.27 1.21
N LYS A 122 -13.09 2.36 1.10
CA LYS A 122 -14.23 2.62 2.00
C LYS A 122 -15.29 1.53 1.89
N ARG A 123 -15.66 1.17 0.67
CA ARG A 123 -16.71 0.18 0.41
C ARG A 123 -16.41 -1.16 1.07
N VAL A 124 -15.18 -1.66 0.92
CA VAL A 124 -14.80 -2.98 1.44
C VAL A 124 -14.43 -2.98 2.92
N CYS A 125 -14.07 -1.82 3.47
CA CYS A 125 -13.73 -1.67 4.88
C CYS A 125 -15.00 -1.53 5.73
N LYS A 126 -15.11 -2.30 6.80
CA LYS A 126 -16.23 -2.20 7.74
C LYS A 126 -16.42 -0.80 8.29
N LYS A 127 -17.63 -0.45 8.67
CA LYS A 127 -17.89 0.72 9.51
C LYS A 127 -17.08 0.57 10.82
N GLY A 128 -16.32 1.61 11.18
CA GLY A 128 -15.38 1.57 12.30
C GLY A 128 -14.07 0.86 12.00
N GLY A 129 -13.92 0.26 10.80
CA GLY A 129 -12.71 -0.45 10.38
C GLY A 129 -11.53 0.49 10.15
N ARG A 130 -10.32 -0.07 10.25
CA ARG A 130 -9.06 0.67 10.15
C ARG A 130 -8.56 0.69 8.70
N ILE A 131 -8.03 1.84 8.29
CA ILE A 131 -7.38 2.03 7.00
C ILE A 131 -5.97 2.55 7.27
N VAL A 132 -4.96 1.78 6.85
CA VAL A 132 -3.56 2.09 7.13
C VAL A 132 -2.78 2.19 5.84
N LEU A 133 -2.17 3.33 5.60
CA LEU A 133 -1.41 3.62 4.38
C LEU A 133 0.02 4.02 4.74
N PHE A 134 0.98 3.52 3.98
CA PHE A 134 2.36 4.01 3.99
C PHE A 134 2.76 4.32 2.55
N GLU A 135 2.88 5.60 2.24
CA GLU A 135 3.00 6.04 0.85
C GLU A 135 4.14 7.03 0.65
N HIS A 136 4.68 6.99 -0.54
CA HIS A 136 5.51 8.03 -1.08
C HIS A 136 4.62 9.13 -1.67
N VAL A 137 4.83 10.38 -1.23
CA VAL A 137 3.94 11.50 -1.55
C VAL A 137 4.72 12.75 -1.97
N ARG A 138 4.01 13.72 -2.51
CA ARG A 138 4.57 15.05 -2.76
C ARG A 138 4.94 15.72 -1.45
N THR A 139 6.21 16.11 -1.31
CA THR A 139 6.70 16.80 -0.11
C THR A 139 6.18 18.23 -0.01
N GLU A 140 6.10 18.75 1.21
CA GLU A 140 5.75 20.16 1.48
C GLU A 140 6.94 21.13 1.23
N SER A 141 8.16 20.63 1.12
CA SER A 141 9.34 21.44 0.79
C SER A 141 9.28 21.89 -0.67
N ALA A 142 9.14 23.19 -0.93
CA ALA A 142 8.96 23.73 -2.28
C ALA A 142 10.06 23.30 -3.26
N SER A 143 11.33 23.31 -2.84
CA SER A 143 12.45 22.91 -3.70
C SER A 143 12.44 21.41 -4.03
N LEU A 144 12.15 20.55 -3.05
CA LEU A 144 12.06 19.11 -3.26
C LEU A 144 10.81 18.76 -4.06
N ALA A 145 9.68 19.45 -3.85
CA ALA A 145 8.46 19.27 -4.62
C ALA A 145 8.68 19.62 -6.10
N ALA A 146 9.37 20.73 -6.39
CA ALA A 146 9.73 21.07 -7.78
C ALA A 146 10.61 20.00 -8.41
N LEU A 147 11.56 19.42 -7.67
CA LEU A 147 12.37 18.31 -8.15
C LEU A 147 11.53 17.06 -8.42
N GLN A 148 10.59 16.72 -7.52
CA GLN A 148 9.64 15.61 -7.74
C GLN A 148 8.82 15.84 -9.01
N ASP A 149 8.31 17.07 -9.25
CA ASP A 149 7.52 17.42 -10.44
C ASP A 149 8.33 17.20 -11.73
N VAL A 150 9.59 17.63 -11.76
CA VAL A 150 10.50 17.46 -12.92
C VAL A 150 10.84 15.97 -13.16
N LEU A 151 11.07 15.20 -12.10
CA LEU A 151 11.50 13.81 -12.22
C LEU A 151 10.32 12.85 -12.52
N THR A 152 9.10 13.20 -12.14
CA THR A 152 7.93 12.32 -12.24
C THR A 152 7.70 11.73 -13.65
N PRO A 153 7.81 12.48 -14.77
CA PRO A 153 7.57 11.92 -16.10
C PRO A 153 8.52 10.77 -16.48
N ALA A 154 9.79 10.90 -16.13
CA ALA A 154 10.79 9.83 -16.35
C ALA A 154 10.58 8.66 -15.38
N TRP A 155 10.33 8.97 -14.12
CA TRP A 155 10.11 7.98 -13.07
C TRP A 155 8.90 7.07 -13.35
N LYS A 156 7.77 7.64 -13.80
CA LYS A 156 6.58 6.86 -14.21
C LYS A 156 6.89 5.77 -15.24
N LYS A 157 7.76 6.06 -16.20
CA LYS A 157 8.15 5.09 -17.23
C LYS A 157 9.03 3.97 -16.69
N LEU A 158 9.85 4.27 -15.67
CA LEU A 158 10.81 3.33 -15.09
C LEU A 158 10.20 2.50 -13.95
N CYS A 159 9.25 3.09 -13.20
CA CYS A 159 8.71 2.54 -11.95
C CYS A 159 7.20 2.29 -12.02
N ASP A 160 6.76 1.60 -13.08
CA ASP A 160 5.40 1.05 -13.26
C ASP A 160 4.28 2.04 -12.90
N GLY A 161 4.37 3.26 -13.45
CA GLY A 161 3.35 4.28 -13.26
C GLY A 161 3.47 5.11 -11.98
N CYS A 162 4.49 4.91 -11.15
CA CYS A 162 4.65 5.63 -9.89
C CYS A 162 4.81 7.14 -10.08
N HIS A 163 3.98 7.93 -9.39
CA HIS A 163 4.03 9.39 -9.36
C HIS A 163 4.76 9.85 -8.09
N LEU A 164 5.93 10.48 -8.26
CA LEU A 164 6.69 11.04 -7.13
C LEU A 164 5.96 12.18 -6.40
N ASN A 165 5.02 12.82 -7.06
CA ASN A 165 4.36 14.05 -6.62
C ASN A 165 2.86 13.87 -6.32
N ARG A 166 2.40 12.64 -6.04
CA ARG A 166 0.99 12.40 -5.71
C ARG A 166 0.66 12.88 -4.30
N ASP A 167 -0.44 13.60 -4.14
CA ASP A 167 -0.95 14.03 -2.84
C ASP A 167 -1.97 13.02 -2.29
N THR A 168 -1.48 11.87 -1.84
CA THR A 168 -2.31 10.78 -1.32
C THR A 168 -3.12 11.22 -0.08
N GLY A 169 -2.56 12.08 0.76
CA GLY A 169 -3.24 12.57 1.95
C GLY A 169 -4.49 13.39 1.62
N ARG A 170 -4.46 14.17 0.53
CA ARG A 170 -5.62 14.91 0.05
C ARG A 170 -6.72 13.95 -0.42
N TYR A 171 -6.39 12.97 -1.26
CA TYR A 171 -7.37 11.97 -1.72
C TYR A 171 -8.02 11.23 -0.56
N MET A 172 -7.25 10.87 0.48
CA MET A 172 -7.79 10.24 1.68
C MET A 172 -8.80 11.14 2.40
N LYS A 173 -8.48 12.43 2.59
CA LYS A 173 -9.38 13.40 3.22
C LYS A 173 -10.64 13.64 2.39
N ASP A 174 -10.48 13.81 1.08
CA ASP A 174 -11.59 14.07 0.13
C ASP A 174 -12.56 12.86 0.05
N SER A 175 -12.09 11.65 0.36
CA SER A 175 -12.93 10.44 0.41
C SER A 175 -13.86 10.37 1.64
N GLY A 176 -13.68 11.23 2.63
CA GLY A 176 -14.43 11.21 3.88
C GLY A 176 -13.92 10.20 4.92
N ILE A 177 -12.77 9.57 4.70
CA ILE A 177 -12.08 8.77 5.72
C ILE A 177 -11.58 9.69 6.82
N LYS A 178 -11.93 9.38 8.08
CA LYS A 178 -11.45 10.14 9.24
C LYS A 178 -9.99 9.80 9.51
N VAL A 179 -9.08 10.68 9.09
CA VAL A 179 -7.66 10.55 9.42
C VAL A 179 -7.45 10.76 10.91
N ILE A 180 -6.89 9.77 11.61
CA ILE A 180 -6.62 9.80 13.06
C ILE A 180 -5.13 9.93 13.35
N LYS A 181 -4.27 9.64 12.37
CA LYS A 181 -2.81 9.76 12.50
C LYS A 181 -2.19 10.07 11.15
N GLU A 182 -1.26 11.02 11.17
CA GLU A 182 -0.37 11.32 10.03
C GLU A 182 1.06 11.43 10.56
N LYS A 183 1.97 10.63 10.03
CA LYS A 183 3.38 10.68 10.42
C LYS A 183 4.26 10.79 9.19
N LYS A 184 5.02 11.87 9.12
CA LYS A 184 5.94 12.20 8.01
C LYS A 184 7.33 11.67 8.27
N TYR A 185 7.98 11.21 7.20
CA TYR A 185 9.36 10.74 7.18
C TYR A 185 10.11 11.40 6.03
N LEU A 186 11.42 11.54 6.18
CA LEU A 186 12.31 12.12 5.16
C LEU A 186 11.75 13.44 4.56
N LYS A 187 11.53 14.43 5.43
CA LYS A 187 10.97 15.74 5.03
C LYS A 187 9.60 15.64 4.32
N GLY A 188 8.79 14.63 4.65
CA GLY A 188 7.46 14.43 4.07
C GLY A 188 7.44 13.76 2.70
N ILE A 189 8.54 13.15 2.27
CA ILE A 189 8.56 12.33 1.04
C ILE A 189 7.79 11.02 1.26
N PHE A 190 7.85 10.46 2.47
CA PHE A 190 7.05 9.30 2.86
C PHE A 190 6.13 9.68 4.01
N VAL A 191 4.90 9.17 3.97
CA VAL A 191 3.90 9.44 5.01
C VAL A 191 3.17 8.15 5.38
N GLU A 192 3.03 7.94 6.68
CA GLU A 192 2.15 6.94 7.28
C GLU A 192 0.84 7.64 7.62
N PHE A 193 -0.26 7.15 7.08
CA PHE A 193 -1.62 7.57 7.44
C PHE A 193 -2.34 6.42 8.13
N GLU A 194 -3.10 6.77 9.16
CA GLU A 194 -4.07 5.87 9.77
C GLU A 194 -5.42 6.57 9.81
N GLY A 195 -6.44 5.89 9.36
CA GLY A 195 -7.81 6.41 9.32
C GLY A 195 -8.83 5.38 9.74
N VAL A 196 -10.05 5.87 9.97
CA VAL A 196 -11.21 5.05 10.32
C VAL A 196 -12.31 5.32 9.31
N ASN A 197 -12.93 4.24 8.81
CA ASN A 197 -14.14 4.32 8.01
C ASN A 197 -15.33 4.63 8.90
N LEU A 198 -16.03 5.74 8.66
CA LEU A 198 -17.18 6.14 9.48
C LEU A 198 -18.54 5.71 8.92
N GLU A 199 -18.56 5.21 7.67
CA GLU A 199 -19.79 4.84 6.94
C GLU A 199 -19.94 3.32 6.82
#